data_8994b438daa67ef6607c7ac792fea896
#
_entry.id   8994b438daa67ef6607c7ac792fea896
#
_cell.length_a   1.000
_cell.length_b   1.000
_cell.length_c   1.000
_cell.angle_alpha   90.00
_cell.angle_beta   90.00
_cell.angle_gamma   90.00
#
_symmetry.space_group_name_H-M   'P 1'
#
loop_
_entity.id
_entity.type
_entity.pdbx_description
1 polymer ?
#
loop_
_entity_poly.entity_id
_entity_poly.type
_entity_poly.pdbx_seq_one_letter_code
_entity_poly.pdbx_strand_id
1 'polypeptide(L)'
;MTVAGSREHQMFPALDPQQIAAARRFANDEPRYFLPGEMIFNVGEKHAPAWVVLEGSIEVLRQDGLSSDVPVTRHTTGQFSGEVSQLSGRPSLASGRAGAEGCMAVSFDAPHLRALIVGTADIGEIVMRAFILRRVALIDQGGAGSVLIGQPGSADFIRLQGFLARSGYPYVALDAETDGQGRDLVHRLGILREELPMMVCPGGAILKNPTDNEAAVCLGVAQEIVSGAVYDVAIIGAGPAGLAAAVYAASEGLSVLALDERSAGGQAGASARIENYLGFPAGISGQDLATRAFNQAIKFGVEVAFPIPVNELRVVQSSWGTGSILRLVLDGERGVDARTVVIACGARYRRPQLANLAEFEG
;
A
#
# COMPACT_ATOMS: atom_id res chain seq x y z
N MET A 1 -9.72 -16.94 -19.49
CA MET A 1 -10.12 -17.07 -18.07
C MET A 1 -9.08 -16.29 -17.26
N THR A 2 -9.44 -15.18 -16.69
CA THR A 2 -8.56 -14.41 -15.81
C THR A 2 -8.28 -15.20 -14.53
N VAL A 3 -7.08 -15.11 -13.99
CA VAL A 3 -6.63 -15.78 -12.75
C VAL A 3 -7.60 -15.54 -11.57
N ALA A 4 -8.34 -14.43 -11.59
CA ALA A 4 -9.37 -14.09 -10.61
C ALA A 4 -10.54 -15.09 -10.58
N GLY A 5 -11.06 -15.55 -11.72
CA GLY A 5 -12.23 -16.45 -11.74
C GLY A 5 -11.99 -17.85 -11.16
N SER A 6 -10.74 -18.33 -11.14
CA SER A 6 -10.41 -19.67 -10.59
C SER A 6 -10.13 -19.69 -9.10
N ARG A 7 -9.97 -18.49 -8.44
CA ARG A 7 -9.58 -18.36 -7.03
C ARG A 7 -10.56 -17.54 -6.19
N GLU A 8 -11.77 -17.33 -6.66
CA GLU A 8 -12.78 -16.51 -5.99
C GLU A 8 -13.07 -17.01 -4.55
N HIS A 9 -13.13 -18.32 -4.34
CA HIS A 9 -13.31 -18.93 -3.03
C HIS A 9 -12.14 -18.66 -2.05
N GLN A 10 -10.94 -18.39 -2.56
CA GLN A 10 -9.78 -18.01 -1.75
C GLN A 10 -9.72 -16.49 -1.51
N MET A 11 -10.33 -15.71 -2.40
CA MET A 11 -10.42 -14.26 -2.30
C MET A 11 -11.51 -13.84 -1.29
N PHE A 12 -12.61 -14.59 -1.23
CA PHE A 12 -13.75 -14.32 -0.35
C PHE A 12 -14.11 -15.52 0.52
N PRO A 13 -13.15 -16.03 1.33
CA PRO A 13 -13.40 -17.16 2.20
C PRO A 13 -14.33 -16.78 3.34
N ALA A 14 -15.03 -17.76 3.89
CA ALA A 14 -15.77 -17.62 5.14
C ALA A 14 -15.05 -18.40 6.25
N LEU A 15 -14.87 -17.76 7.40
CA LEU A 15 -14.41 -18.41 8.62
C LEU A 15 -15.54 -19.26 9.20
N ASP A 16 -15.20 -20.43 9.71
CA ASP A 16 -16.16 -21.27 10.43
C ASP A 16 -16.46 -20.72 11.84
N PRO A 17 -17.49 -21.23 12.54
CA PRO A 17 -17.86 -20.73 13.87
C PRO A 17 -16.74 -20.83 14.92
N GLN A 18 -15.84 -21.81 14.82
CA GLN A 18 -14.71 -21.97 15.75
C GLN A 18 -13.63 -20.93 15.44
N GLN A 19 -13.36 -20.69 14.16
CA GLN A 19 -12.44 -19.65 13.70
C GLN A 19 -12.95 -18.24 14.05
N ILE A 20 -14.26 -17.97 13.90
CA ILE A 20 -14.87 -16.71 14.34
C ILE A 20 -14.70 -16.53 15.85
N ALA A 21 -14.97 -17.54 16.65
CA ALA A 21 -14.80 -17.47 18.11
C ALA A 21 -13.33 -17.23 18.51
N ALA A 22 -12.38 -17.87 17.81
CA ALA A 22 -10.96 -17.64 18.01
C ALA A 22 -10.54 -16.22 17.60
N ALA A 23 -10.99 -15.74 16.43
CA ALA A 23 -10.70 -14.40 15.92
C ALA A 23 -11.21 -13.30 16.87
N ARG A 24 -12.42 -13.42 17.41
CA ARG A 24 -13.01 -12.45 18.33
C ARG A 24 -12.15 -12.15 19.56
N ARG A 25 -11.24 -13.03 19.96
CA ARG A 25 -10.30 -12.82 21.08
C ARG A 25 -9.27 -11.73 20.79
N PHE A 26 -9.10 -11.38 19.52
CA PHE A 26 -8.20 -10.35 19.01
C PHE A 26 -8.94 -9.11 18.54
N ALA A 27 -10.25 -9.03 18.71
CA ALA A 27 -11.04 -7.89 18.27
C ALA A 27 -10.75 -6.64 19.11
N ASN A 28 -10.97 -5.46 18.51
CA ASN A 28 -10.84 -4.17 19.22
C ASN A 28 -11.88 -4.04 20.32
N ASP A 29 -13.13 -4.34 19.96
CA ASP A 29 -14.31 -4.05 20.75
C ASP A 29 -15.33 -5.20 20.66
N GLU A 30 -16.41 -5.09 21.43
CA GLU A 30 -17.58 -5.94 21.28
C GLU A 30 -18.24 -5.77 19.91
N PRO A 31 -18.99 -6.78 19.42
CA PRO A 31 -19.68 -6.68 18.14
C PRO A 31 -20.61 -5.47 18.08
N ARG A 32 -20.56 -4.75 16.97
CA ARG A 32 -21.42 -3.59 16.68
C ARG A 32 -22.49 -3.96 15.65
N TYR A 33 -23.73 -3.49 15.90
CA TYR A 33 -24.80 -3.56 14.93
C TYR A 33 -24.89 -2.26 14.13
N PHE A 34 -24.99 -2.40 12.81
CA PHE A 34 -25.19 -1.33 11.85
C PHE A 34 -26.59 -1.46 11.23
N LEU A 35 -27.31 -0.35 11.16
CA LEU A 35 -28.63 -0.29 10.54
C LEU A 35 -28.53 -0.53 9.02
N PRO A 36 -29.63 -1.00 8.36
CA PRO A 36 -29.67 -1.14 6.92
C PRO A 36 -29.19 0.12 6.19
N GLY A 37 -28.20 -0.01 5.31
CA GLY A 37 -27.61 1.09 4.56
C GLY A 37 -26.62 1.99 5.32
N GLU A 38 -26.41 1.78 6.63
CA GLU A 38 -25.45 2.54 7.42
C GLU A 38 -24.01 2.30 6.90
N MET A 39 -23.24 3.40 6.77
CA MET A 39 -21.83 3.31 6.36
C MET A 39 -21.00 2.73 7.50
N ILE A 40 -20.18 1.74 7.18
CA ILE A 40 -19.30 1.03 8.11
C ILE A 40 -17.86 1.59 8.00
N PHE A 41 -17.41 1.87 6.78
CA PHE A 41 -16.15 2.55 6.49
C PHE A 41 -16.24 3.27 5.15
N ASN A 42 -15.38 4.28 4.95
CA ASN A 42 -15.38 5.11 3.75
C ASN A 42 -14.07 4.97 2.96
N VAL A 43 -14.15 5.18 1.64
CA VAL A 43 -12.96 5.33 0.81
C VAL A 43 -12.11 6.50 1.31
N GLY A 44 -10.78 6.34 1.34
CA GLY A 44 -9.86 7.35 1.84
C GLY A 44 -9.76 7.43 3.38
N GLU A 45 -10.56 6.68 4.12
CA GLU A 45 -10.49 6.61 5.57
C GLU A 45 -9.17 5.97 6.01
N LYS A 46 -8.32 6.75 6.70
CA LYS A 46 -7.07 6.26 7.29
C LYS A 46 -7.39 5.41 8.51
N HIS A 47 -6.62 4.35 8.71
CA HIS A 47 -6.77 3.41 9.81
C HIS A 47 -8.13 2.71 9.88
N ALA A 48 -8.87 2.66 8.75
CA ALA A 48 -10.11 1.91 8.69
C ALA A 48 -9.90 0.45 9.11
N PRO A 49 -10.67 -0.08 10.09
CA PRO A 49 -10.51 -1.45 10.54
C PRO A 49 -10.99 -2.45 9.50
N ALA A 50 -10.47 -3.67 9.55
CA ALA A 50 -11.11 -4.81 8.91
C ALA A 50 -12.31 -5.26 9.77
N TRP A 51 -13.35 -5.79 9.13
CA TRP A 51 -14.57 -6.24 9.80
C TRP A 51 -14.87 -7.69 9.49
N VAL A 52 -15.13 -8.51 10.49
CA VAL A 52 -15.69 -9.85 10.33
C VAL A 52 -17.20 -9.79 10.53
N VAL A 53 -17.96 -10.26 9.55
CA VAL A 53 -19.42 -10.27 9.59
C VAL A 53 -19.89 -11.43 10.46
N LEU A 54 -20.69 -11.13 11.48
CA LEU A 54 -21.33 -12.12 12.36
C LEU A 54 -22.73 -12.44 11.91
N GLU A 55 -23.51 -11.41 11.50
CA GLU A 55 -24.89 -11.52 10.99
C GLU A 55 -25.12 -10.45 9.91
N GLY A 56 -26.00 -10.73 8.96
CA GLY A 56 -26.32 -9.82 7.87
C GLY A 56 -25.22 -9.75 6.81
N SER A 57 -24.90 -8.56 6.31
CA SER A 57 -23.89 -8.41 5.27
C SER A 57 -23.28 -7.01 5.19
N ILE A 58 -22.05 -6.94 4.62
CA ILE A 58 -21.39 -5.70 4.22
C ILE A 58 -21.35 -5.65 2.69
N GLU A 59 -21.94 -4.62 2.11
CA GLU A 59 -21.82 -4.31 0.68
C GLU A 59 -20.61 -3.41 0.47
N VAL A 60 -19.63 -3.87 -0.31
CA VAL A 60 -18.44 -3.10 -0.66
C VAL A 60 -18.69 -2.32 -1.94
N LEU A 61 -18.49 -1.03 -1.87
CA LEU A 61 -18.73 -0.08 -2.95
C LEU A 61 -17.40 0.52 -3.41
N ARG A 62 -17.24 0.64 -4.71
CA ARG A 62 -16.10 1.29 -5.34
C ARG A 62 -16.49 2.69 -5.81
N GLN A 63 -15.58 3.63 -5.57
CA GLN A 63 -15.59 4.94 -6.20
C GLN A 63 -14.34 5.03 -7.08
N ASP A 64 -14.52 5.22 -8.38
CA ASP A 64 -13.42 5.32 -9.34
C ASP A 64 -13.10 6.77 -9.73
N GLY A 65 -13.50 7.72 -8.91
CA GLY A 65 -13.32 9.17 -9.17
C GLY A 65 -14.21 9.71 -10.29
N LEU A 66 -14.83 8.85 -11.09
CA LEU A 66 -15.69 9.18 -12.23
C LEU A 66 -17.13 8.75 -12.00
N SER A 67 -17.37 7.68 -11.26
CA SER A 67 -18.68 7.17 -10.89
C SER A 67 -18.73 6.81 -9.40
N SER A 68 -19.84 7.09 -8.75
CA SER A 68 -20.10 6.77 -7.34
C SER A 68 -20.79 5.43 -7.19
N ASP A 69 -20.41 4.69 -6.14
CA ASP A 69 -21.16 3.57 -5.57
C ASP A 69 -21.43 2.36 -6.49
N VAL A 70 -20.40 1.94 -7.25
CA VAL A 70 -20.46 0.68 -7.99
C VAL A 70 -20.25 -0.49 -7.02
N PRO A 71 -21.26 -1.41 -6.82
CA PRO A 71 -21.07 -2.59 -6.00
C PRO A 71 -19.96 -3.48 -6.55
N VAL A 72 -18.98 -3.83 -5.71
CA VAL A 72 -17.85 -4.71 -6.08
C VAL A 72 -18.07 -6.11 -5.55
N THR A 73 -18.44 -6.22 -4.28
CA THR A 73 -18.66 -7.51 -3.62
C THR A 73 -19.58 -7.33 -2.41
N ARG A 74 -20.08 -8.44 -1.90
CA ARG A 74 -20.87 -8.50 -0.67
C ARG A 74 -20.27 -9.55 0.26
N HIS A 75 -19.92 -9.13 1.45
CA HIS A 75 -19.46 -10.03 2.51
C HIS A 75 -20.64 -10.45 3.38
N THR A 76 -20.83 -11.75 3.56
CA THR A 76 -21.87 -12.35 4.40
C THR A 76 -21.27 -12.97 5.66
N THR A 77 -22.09 -13.55 6.51
CA THR A 77 -21.67 -14.19 7.77
C THR A 77 -20.45 -15.07 7.61
N GLY A 78 -19.46 -14.88 8.48
CA GLY A 78 -18.15 -15.54 8.46
C GLY A 78 -17.15 -14.94 7.50
N GLN A 79 -17.58 -14.11 6.55
CA GLN A 79 -16.67 -13.37 5.67
C GLN A 79 -16.17 -12.09 6.35
N PHE A 80 -15.10 -11.54 5.80
CA PHE A 80 -14.47 -10.35 6.35
C PHE A 80 -14.12 -9.34 5.26
N SER A 81 -14.19 -8.06 5.62
CA SER A 81 -13.78 -6.94 4.76
C SER A 81 -12.27 -6.70 4.83
N GLY A 82 -11.77 -5.84 3.96
CA GLY A 82 -10.40 -5.38 4.00
C GLY A 82 -9.48 -6.00 2.94
N GLU A 83 -8.30 -5.43 2.85
CA GLU A 83 -7.17 -5.86 2.02
C GLU A 83 -5.84 -5.50 2.74
N VAL A 84 -4.68 -5.69 2.10
CA VAL A 84 -3.37 -5.52 2.74
C VAL A 84 -3.15 -4.13 3.37
N SER A 85 -3.82 -3.08 2.86
CA SER A 85 -3.68 -1.71 3.39
C SER A 85 -4.09 -1.58 4.86
N GLN A 86 -5.08 -2.38 5.33
CA GLN A 86 -5.51 -2.37 6.73
C GLN A 86 -4.39 -2.76 7.70
N LEU A 87 -3.44 -3.59 7.27
CA LEU A 87 -2.28 -3.97 8.10
C LEU A 87 -1.32 -2.82 8.37
N SER A 88 -1.29 -1.82 7.51
CA SER A 88 -0.41 -0.65 7.59
C SER A 88 -1.13 0.64 7.98
N GLY A 89 -2.44 0.60 8.21
CA GLY A 89 -3.24 1.80 8.49
C GLY A 89 -3.39 2.76 7.29
N ARG A 90 -3.05 2.32 6.08
CA ARG A 90 -3.24 3.10 4.85
C ARG A 90 -4.71 3.34 4.57
N PRO A 91 -5.05 4.39 3.80
CA PRO A 91 -6.43 4.69 3.45
C PRO A 91 -7.13 3.52 2.77
N SER A 92 -8.41 3.33 3.11
CA SER A 92 -9.27 2.35 2.47
C SER A 92 -9.47 2.69 0.99
N LEU A 93 -9.40 1.69 0.12
CA LEU A 93 -9.60 1.83 -1.32
C LEU A 93 -11.08 1.73 -1.75
N ALA A 94 -11.95 1.37 -0.82
CA ALA A 94 -13.37 1.20 -1.07
C ALA A 94 -14.17 1.68 0.13
N SER A 95 -15.47 1.88 -0.05
CA SER A 95 -16.43 2.09 1.03
C SER A 95 -17.17 0.80 1.35
N GLY A 96 -17.72 0.70 2.56
CA GLY A 96 -18.56 -0.42 2.96
C GLY A 96 -19.78 0.05 3.70
N ARG A 97 -20.97 -0.48 3.36
CA ARG A 97 -22.21 -0.22 4.07
C ARG A 97 -22.90 -1.51 4.49
N ALA A 98 -23.73 -1.42 5.50
CA ALA A 98 -24.58 -2.53 5.90
C ALA A 98 -25.60 -2.86 4.79
N GLY A 99 -25.83 -4.14 4.56
CA GLY A 99 -26.84 -4.60 3.59
C GLY A 99 -28.28 -4.31 4.02
N ALA A 100 -29.24 -4.75 3.22
CA ALA A 100 -30.66 -4.46 3.42
C ALA A 100 -31.24 -4.98 4.76
N GLU A 101 -30.63 -5.97 5.37
CA GLU A 101 -31.02 -6.55 6.67
C GLU A 101 -30.19 -6.00 7.84
N GLY A 102 -29.34 -5.01 7.59
CA GLY A 102 -28.33 -4.57 8.54
C GLY A 102 -27.12 -5.47 8.59
N CYS A 103 -26.23 -5.19 9.54
CA CYS A 103 -25.01 -5.97 9.73
C CYS A 103 -24.59 -5.96 11.20
N MET A 104 -24.34 -7.12 11.78
CA MET A 104 -23.58 -7.24 13.01
C MET A 104 -22.16 -7.67 12.67
N ALA A 105 -21.16 -6.91 13.08
CA ALA A 105 -19.78 -7.18 12.76
C ALA A 105 -18.84 -6.80 13.91
N VAL A 106 -17.64 -7.38 13.88
CA VAL A 106 -16.57 -7.09 14.85
C VAL A 106 -15.35 -6.53 14.14
N SER A 107 -14.71 -5.53 14.74
CA SER A 107 -13.62 -4.75 14.14
C SER A 107 -12.24 -5.22 14.55
N PHE A 108 -11.28 -5.04 13.63
CA PHE A 108 -9.86 -5.27 13.84
C PHE A 108 -9.06 -4.13 13.23
N ASP A 109 -8.52 -3.24 14.04
CA ASP A 109 -7.55 -2.25 13.59
C ASP A 109 -6.20 -2.91 13.23
N ALA A 110 -5.24 -2.14 12.74
CA ALA A 110 -3.98 -2.70 12.25
C ALA A 110 -3.21 -3.51 13.32
N PRO A 111 -3.05 -3.06 14.58
CA PRO A 111 -2.41 -3.86 15.63
C PRO A 111 -3.15 -5.16 15.95
N HIS A 112 -4.45 -5.11 16.15
CA HIS A 112 -5.27 -6.28 16.49
C HIS A 112 -5.34 -7.29 15.33
N LEU A 113 -5.44 -6.78 14.09
CA LEU A 113 -5.41 -7.60 12.88
C LEU A 113 -4.07 -8.33 12.71
N ARG A 114 -2.95 -7.64 12.98
CA ARG A 114 -1.62 -8.29 12.96
C ARG A 114 -1.50 -9.34 14.07
N ALA A 115 -1.98 -9.03 15.27
CA ALA A 115 -1.99 -9.99 16.37
C ALA A 115 -2.81 -11.26 16.04
N LEU A 116 -3.98 -11.10 15.39
CA LEU A 116 -4.77 -12.22 14.88
C LEU A 116 -3.98 -13.05 13.87
N ILE A 117 -3.39 -12.39 12.85
CA ILE A 117 -2.69 -13.08 11.75
C ILE A 117 -1.45 -13.81 12.23
N VAL A 118 -0.70 -13.25 13.19
CA VAL A 118 0.51 -13.87 13.73
C VAL A 118 0.17 -14.91 14.80
N GLY A 119 -0.85 -14.64 15.62
CA GLY A 119 -1.24 -15.50 16.74
C GLY A 119 -2.06 -16.74 16.37
N THR A 120 -2.62 -16.81 15.15
CA THR A 120 -3.43 -17.94 14.68
C THR A 120 -2.99 -18.34 13.28
N ALA A 121 -2.23 -19.43 13.17
CA ALA A 121 -1.59 -19.82 11.90
C ALA A 121 -2.61 -20.10 10.78
N ASP A 122 -3.70 -20.80 11.08
CA ASP A 122 -4.75 -21.19 10.15
C ASP A 122 -5.58 -19.98 9.69
N ILE A 123 -6.08 -19.17 10.62
CA ILE A 123 -6.85 -17.94 10.30
C ILE A 123 -5.93 -16.94 9.61
N GLY A 124 -4.69 -16.78 10.10
CA GLY A 124 -3.70 -15.88 9.53
C GLY A 124 -3.38 -16.20 8.06
N GLU A 125 -3.28 -17.49 7.71
CA GLU A 125 -3.09 -17.92 6.32
C GLU A 125 -4.30 -17.55 5.44
N ILE A 126 -5.52 -17.83 5.93
CA ILE A 126 -6.76 -17.51 5.22
C ILE A 126 -6.86 -16.00 4.95
N VAL A 127 -6.68 -15.18 5.99
CA VAL A 127 -6.80 -13.71 5.90
C VAL A 127 -5.73 -13.12 4.99
N MET A 128 -4.46 -13.50 5.17
CA MET A 128 -3.36 -12.99 4.34
C MET A 128 -3.52 -13.38 2.87
N ARG A 129 -3.92 -14.61 2.58
CA ARG A 129 -4.18 -15.06 1.21
C ARG A 129 -5.30 -14.27 0.56
N ALA A 130 -6.42 -14.10 1.27
CA ALA A 130 -7.55 -13.30 0.79
C ALA A 130 -7.14 -11.84 0.51
N PHE A 131 -6.41 -11.21 1.42
CA PHE A 131 -5.95 -9.83 1.28
C PHE A 131 -5.02 -9.63 0.09
N ILE A 132 -4.06 -10.54 -0.11
CA ILE A 132 -3.14 -10.49 -1.26
C ILE A 132 -3.92 -10.65 -2.57
N LEU A 133 -4.83 -11.62 -2.64
CA LEU A 133 -5.63 -11.85 -3.85
C LEU A 133 -6.54 -10.66 -4.18
N ARG A 134 -7.18 -10.04 -3.17
CA ARG A 134 -7.98 -8.82 -3.34
C ARG A 134 -7.14 -7.67 -3.86
N ARG A 135 -5.93 -7.49 -3.31
CA ARG A 135 -5.02 -6.44 -3.77
C ARG A 135 -4.61 -6.64 -5.22
N VAL A 136 -4.25 -7.87 -5.60
CA VAL A 136 -3.93 -8.20 -7.00
C VAL A 136 -5.12 -7.92 -7.91
N ALA A 137 -6.32 -8.36 -7.53
CA ALA A 137 -7.52 -8.11 -8.33
C ALA A 137 -7.83 -6.61 -8.50
N LEU A 138 -7.65 -5.80 -7.46
CA LEU A 138 -7.81 -4.35 -7.54
C LEU A 138 -6.80 -3.69 -8.50
N ILE A 139 -5.57 -4.17 -8.51
CA ILE A 139 -4.52 -3.68 -9.42
C ILE A 139 -4.85 -4.09 -10.87
N ASP A 140 -5.18 -5.35 -11.10
CA ASP A 140 -5.46 -5.89 -12.43
C ASP A 140 -6.69 -5.27 -13.09
N GLN A 141 -7.73 -4.97 -12.29
CA GLN A 141 -8.97 -4.40 -12.79
C GLN A 141 -8.89 -2.88 -13.04
N GLY A 142 -7.80 -2.23 -12.63
CA GLY A 142 -7.59 -0.78 -12.77
C GLY A 142 -8.68 0.07 -12.08
N GLY A 143 -9.49 -0.53 -11.26
CA GLY A 143 -10.64 0.12 -10.65
C GLY A 143 -10.53 0.20 -9.14
N ALA A 144 -10.85 1.29 -8.54
CA ALA A 144 -10.71 1.70 -7.14
C ALA A 144 -9.34 2.34 -6.84
N GLY A 145 -9.01 3.38 -7.56
CA GLY A 145 -7.74 4.04 -7.35
C GLY A 145 -7.76 5.46 -7.87
N SER A 146 -6.67 5.84 -8.46
CA SER A 146 -6.50 7.12 -9.11
C SER A 146 -6.73 7.01 -10.61
N VAL A 147 -7.08 8.12 -11.22
CA VAL A 147 -7.06 8.26 -12.68
C VAL A 147 -5.89 9.17 -13.04
N LEU A 148 -4.98 8.67 -13.85
CA LEU A 148 -3.87 9.44 -14.41
C LEU A 148 -4.19 9.77 -15.86
N ILE A 149 -4.25 11.05 -16.21
CA ILE A 149 -4.59 11.52 -17.55
C ILE A 149 -3.44 12.37 -18.09
N GLY A 150 -2.96 12.03 -19.28
CA GLY A 150 -1.85 12.77 -19.88
C GLY A 150 -1.45 12.22 -21.24
N GLN A 151 -0.28 12.63 -21.70
CA GLN A 151 0.30 12.15 -22.97
C GLN A 151 1.20 10.94 -22.67
N PRO A 152 0.91 9.73 -23.18
CA PRO A 152 1.62 8.51 -22.82
C PRO A 152 3.14 8.54 -23.06
N GLY A 153 3.61 9.38 -24.01
CA GLY A 153 5.04 9.52 -24.30
C GLY A 153 5.75 10.62 -23.49
N SER A 154 5.06 11.37 -22.64
CA SER A 154 5.71 12.42 -21.86
C SER A 154 6.49 11.86 -20.67
N ALA A 155 7.64 12.47 -20.35
CA ALA A 155 8.51 12.03 -19.25
C ALA A 155 7.77 12.01 -17.89
N ASP A 156 6.95 13.02 -17.62
CA ASP A 156 6.19 13.13 -16.37
C ASP A 156 5.06 12.10 -16.28
N PHE A 157 4.41 11.77 -17.40
CA PHE A 157 3.40 10.71 -17.42
C PHE A 157 4.04 9.34 -17.12
N ILE A 158 5.16 9.03 -17.79
CA ILE A 158 5.92 7.78 -17.56
C ILE A 158 6.44 7.72 -16.12
N ARG A 159 6.95 8.85 -15.57
CA ARG A 159 7.41 8.94 -14.18
C ARG A 159 6.30 8.59 -13.19
N LEU A 160 5.12 9.20 -13.33
CA LEU A 160 3.98 8.97 -12.44
C LEU A 160 3.41 7.55 -12.60
N GLN A 161 3.30 7.04 -13.83
CA GLN A 161 2.93 5.64 -14.04
C GLN A 161 3.90 4.69 -13.34
N GLY A 162 5.19 4.94 -13.48
CA GLY A 162 6.23 4.16 -12.82
C GLY A 162 6.13 4.25 -11.29
N PHE A 163 5.85 5.42 -10.73
CA PHE A 163 5.62 5.59 -9.30
C PHE A 163 4.40 4.79 -8.81
N LEU A 164 3.24 4.93 -9.48
CA LEU A 164 2.01 4.22 -9.13
C LEU A 164 2.18 2.71 -9.20
N ALA A 165 2.77 2.21 -10.28
CA ALA A 165 3.02 0.79 -10.47
C ALA A 165 3.95 0.22 -9.39
N ARG A 166 5.08 0.87 -9.11
CA ARG A 166 6.03 0.43 -8.06
C ARG A 166 5.44 0.53 -6.66
N SER A 167 4.57 1.51 -6.41
CA SER A 167 3.85 1.62 -5.13
C SER A 167 2.79 0.55 -4.94
N GLY A 168 2.52 -0.27 -5.97
CA GLY A 168 1.43 -1.25 -5.98
C GLY A 168 0.06 -0.60 -5.80
N TYR A 169 -0.10 0.65 -6.30
CA TYR A 169 -1.36 1.38 -6.19
C TYR A 169 -2.19 1.20 -7.45
N PRO A 170 -3.48 0.80 -7.35
CA PRO A 170 -4.34 0.66 -8.51
C PRO A 170 -4.62 2.02 -9.16
N TYR A 171 -4.51 2.10 -10.46
CA TYR A 171 -4.80 3.31 -11.22
C TYR A 171 -5.29 2.99 -12.62
N VAL A 172 -6.02 3.93 -13.22
CA VAL A 172 -6.39 3.92 -14.64
C VAL A 172 -5.56 4.99 -15.34
N ALA A 173 -4.92 4.63 -16.44
CA ALA A 173 -4.19 5.56 -17.29
C ALA A 173 -5.02 5.88 -18.55
N LEU A 174 -5.31 7.15 -18.78
CA LEU A 174 -6.07 7.64 -19.93
C LEU A 174 -5.19 8.58 -20.77
N ASP A 175 -5.23 8.40 -22.08
CA ASP A 175 -4.61 9.34 -23.02
C ASP A 175 -5.49 10.59 -23.13
N ALA A 176 -4.90 11.73 -22.86
CA ALA A 176 -5.61 13.03 -22.90
C ALA A 176 -6.10 13.44 -24.29
N GLU A 177 -5.53 12.86 -25.37
CA GLU A 177 -5.84 13.22 -26.76
C GLU A 177 -6.69 12.18 -27.47
N THR A 178 -6.43 10.89 -27.23
CA THR A 178 -7.07 9.78 -27.98
C THR A 178 -8.20 9.11 -27.22
N ASP A 179 -8.15 9.09 -25.88
CA ASP A 179 -9.22 8.51 -25.07
C ASP A 179 -10.40 9.48 -24.93
N GLY A 180 -11.61 8.99 -25.17
CA GLY A 180 -12.84 9.81 -25.08
C GLY A 180 -13.07 10.33 -23.66
N GLN A 181 -12.91 9.49 -22.64
CA GLN A 181 -13.08 9.88 -21.25
C GLN A 181 -11.99 10.82 -20.78
N GLY A 182 -10.74 10.58 -21.21
CA GLY A 182 -9.60 11.43 -20.92
C GLY A 182 -9.80 12.85 -21.45
N ARG A 183 -10.17 12.99 -22.73
CA ARG A 183 -10.48 14.29 -23.35
C ARG A 183 -11.62 15.04 -22.67
N ASP A 184 -12.72 14.33 -22.40
CA ASP A 184 -13.90 14.93 -21.79
C ASP A 184 -13.60 15.47 -20.40
N LEU A 185 -12.76 14.78 -19.62
CA LEU A 185 -12.31 15.23 -18.32
C LEU A 185 -11.40 16.44 -18.40
N VAL A 186 -10.39 16.41 -19.26
CA VAL A 186 -9.49 17.55 -19.51
C VAL A 186 -10.28 18.79 -19.89
N HIS A 187 -11.22 18.66 -20.84
CA HIS A 187 -12.05 19.76 -21.29
C HIS A 187 -12.98 20.28 -20.19
N ARG A 188 -13.67 19.41 -19.49
CA ARG A 188 -14.64 19.74 -18.44
C ARG A 188 -13.99 20.43 -17.24
N LEU A 189 -12.76 20.06 -16.92
CA LEU A 189 -11.97 20.62 -15.82
C LEU A 189 -11.12 21.82 -16.23
N GLY A 190 -11.11 22.18 -17.52
CA GLY A 190 -10.35 23.31 -18.04
C GLY A 190 -8.82 23.14 -17.88
N ILE A 191 -8.31 21.90 -17.98
CA ILE A 191 -6.89 21.60 -17.80
C ILE A 191 -6.13 22.00 -19.07
N LEU A 192 -5.08 22.79 -18.90
CA LEU A 192 -4.20 23.19 -20.00
C LEU A 192 -3.18 22.08 -20.32
N ARG A 193 -2.66 22.08 -21.55
CA ARG A 193 -1.69 21.05 -22.00
C ARG A 193 -0.42 21.03 -21.16
N GLU A 194 0.06 22.19 -20.73
CA GLU A 194 1.23 22.35 -19.84
C GLU A 194 0.98 21.92 -18.40
N GLU A 195 -0.27 21.71 -18.01
CA GLU A 195 -0.65 21.20 -16.67
C GLU A 195 -0.77 19.67 -16.62
N LEU A 196 -0.58 19.01 -17.77
CA LEU A 196 -0.56 17.54 -17.86
C LEU A 196 0.83 17.00 -17.46
N PRO A 197 0.87 15.77 -16.92
CA PRO A 197 -0.25 14.89 -16.61
C PRO A 197 -1.05 15.35 -15.41
N MET A 198 -2.36 15.15 -15.43
CA MET A 198 -3.18 15.36 -14.24
C MET A 198 -3.50 14.02 -13.55
N MET A 199 -3.66 14.07 -12.24
CA MET A 199 -4.04 12.91 -11.43
C MET A 199 -5.30 13.23 -10.63
N VAL A 200 -6.31 12.38 -10.75
CA VAL A 200 -7.50 12.41 -9.89
C VAL A 200 -7.28 11.41 -8.75
N CYS A 201 -7.32 11.91 -7.53
CA CYS A 201 -7.14 11.12 -6.33
C CYS A 201 -8.40 10.34 -5.95
N PRO A 202 -8.33 9.28 -5.13
CA PRO A 202 -9.50 8.52 -4.69
C PRO A 202 -10.55 9.38 -3.97
N GLY A 203 -10.11 10.41 -3.26
CA GLY A 203 -10.97 11.38 -2.58
C GLY A 203 -11.50 12.50 -3.49
N GLY A 204 -11.29 12.41 -4.82
CA GLY A 204 -11.75 13.40 -5.79
C GLY A 204 -10.86 14.65 -5.95
N ALA A 205 -9.79 14.79 -5.18
CA ALA A 205 -8.84 15.87 -5.36
C ALA A 205 -8.11 15.73 -6.70
N ILE A 206 -7.84 16.87 -7.37
CA ILE A 206 -7.18 16.90 -8.66
C ILE A 206 -5.81 17.54 -8.49
N LEU A 207 -4.78 16.84 -8.93
CA LEU A 207 -3.41 17.34 -8.98
C LEU A 207 -2.98 17.54 -10.44
N LYS A 208 -2.31 18.66 -10.71
CA LYS A 208 -1.77 19.02 -12.03
C LYS A 208 -0.27 18.84 -12.00
N ASN A 209 0.24 17.99 -12.86
CA ASN A 209 1.65 17.60 -12.96
C ASN A 209 2.32 17.40 -11.58
N PRO A 210 1.77 16.50 -10.71
CA PRO A 210 2.28 16.36 -9.36
C PRO A 210 3.68 15.74 -9.35
N THR A 211 4.45 16.11 -8.33
CA THR A 211 5.64 15.37 -7.92
C THR A 211 5.25 14.00 -7.34
N ASP A 212 6.20 13.08 -7.24
CA ASP A 212 5.96 11.76 -6.61
C ASP A 212 5.53 11.91 -5.14
N ASN A 213 6.04 12.94 -4.43
CA ASN A 213 5.64 13.20 -3.06
C ASN A 213 4.19 13.72 -2.94
N GLU A 214 3.78 14.66 -3.80
CA GLU A 214 2.40 15.13 -3.85
C GLU A 214 1.44 14.00 -4.21
N ALA A 215 1.82 13.16 -5.18
CA ALA A 215 1.07 11.96 -5.52
C ALA A 215 0.98 11.00 -4.33
N ALA A 216 2.08 10.76 -3.61
CA ALA A 216 2.10 9.90 -2.42
C ALA A 216 1.17 10.41 -1.30
N VAL A 217 1.18 11.72 -1.04
CA VAL A 217 0.30 12.35 -0.05
C VAL A 217 -1.17 12.21 -0.45
N CYS A 218 -1.49 12.49 -1.71
CA CYS A 218 -2.83 12.40 -2.27
C CYS A 218 -3.41 10.98 -2.18
N LEU A 219 -2.57 9.98 -2.43
CA LEU A 219 -2.93 8.56 -2.32
C LEU A 219 -2.96 8.04 -0.87
N GLY A 220 -2.51 8.85 0.09
CA GLY A 220 -2.35 8.43 1.47
C GLY A 220 -1.28 7.34 1.67
N VAL A 221 -0.36 7.16 0.68
CA VAL A 221 0.75 6.22 0.80
C VAL A 221 1.99 6.85 1.44
N ALA A 222 2.05 8.19 1.48
CA ALA A 222 3.04 8.90 2.29
C ALA A 222 2.74 8.65 3.76
N GLN A 223 3.63 7.97 4.45
CA GLN A 223 3.52 7.78 5.91
C GLN A 223 3.96 9.04 6.65
N GLU A 224 3.17 9.43 7.63
CA GLU A 224 3.57 10.44 8.60
C GLU A 224 4.58 9.82 9.57
N ILE A 225 5.83 10.25 9.47
CA ILE A 225 6.85 9.84 10.43
C ILE A 225 6.56 10.54 11.76
N VAL A 226 6.36 9.75 12.80
CA VAL A 226 6.10 10.30 14.16
C VAL A 226 7.37 10.96 14.68
N SER A 227 7.34 12.28 14.82
CA SER A 227 8.45 13.05 15.37
C SER A 227 8.75 12.63 16.82
N GLY A 228 10.01 12.31 17.11
CA GLY A 228 10.43 11.91 18.45
C GLY A 228 10.28 10.42 18.77
N ALA A 229 9.76 9.61 17.85
CA ALA A 229 9.81 8.14 17.98
C ALA A 229 11.25 7.64 17.88
N VAL A 230 11.61 6.68 18.71
CA VAL A 230 12.91 5.98 18.66
C VAL A 230 12.65 4.53 18.25
N TYR A 231 13.12 4.17 17.06
CA TYR A 231 13.01 2.80 16.57
C TYR A 231 14.17 1.92 17.06
N ASP A 232 13.92 0.64 17.24
CA ASP A 232 15.01 -0.30 17.50
C ASP A 232 15.90 -0.43 16.28
N VAL A 233 15.30 -0.47 15.08
CA VAL A 233 16.03 -0.55 13.80
C VAL A 233 15.44 0.41 12.79
N ALA A 234 16.24 1.31 12.24
CA ALA A 234 15.92 2.07 11.05
C ALA A 234 16.70 1.51 9.85
N ILE A 235 16.04 1.37 8.70
CA ILE A 235 16.61 0.77 7.50
C ILE A 235 16.55 1.80 6.37
N ILE A 236 17.69 2.07 5.75
CA ILE A 236 17.81 2.99 4.62
C ILE A 236 17.83 2.17 3.33
N GLY A 237 16.73 2.21 2.60
CA GLY A 237 16.45 1.44 1.40
C GLY A 237 15.46 0.30 1.63
N ALA A 238 14.33 0.33 0.92
CA ALA A 238 13.29 -0.71 0.94
C ALA A 238 13.38 -1.64 -0.29
N GLY A 239 14.59 -1.89 -0.80
CA GLY A 239 14.87 -2.95 -1.77
C GLY A 239 14.86 -4.34 -1.11
N PRO A 240 15.19 -5.43 -1.85
CA PRO A 240 15.14 -6.79 -1.32
C PRO A 240 15.98 -7.00 -0.06
N ALA A 241 17.16 -6.39 0.03
CA ALA A 241 18.04 -6.51 1.19
C ALA A 241 17.44 -5.78 2.41
N GLY A 242 16.95 -4.56 2.22
CA GLY A 242 16.32 -3.78 3.30
C GLY A 242 15.03 -4.41 3.79
N LEU A 243 14.16 -4.87 2.89
CA LEU A 243 12.93 -5.57 3.27
C LEU A 243 13.22 -6.90 3.97
N ALA A 244 14.27 -7.64 3.56
CA ALA A 244 14.68 -8.85 4.28
C ALA A 244 15.14 -8.52 5.70
N ALA A 245 16.00 -7.51 5.88
CA ALA A 245 16.43 -7.05 7.21
C ALA A 245 15.22 -6.61 8.06
N ALA A 246 14.28 -5.90 7.45
CA ALA A 246 13.06 -5.43 8.11
C ALA A 246 12.18 -6.58 8.62
N VAL A 247 11.95 -7.60 7.78
CA VAL A 247 11.18 -8.78 8.15
C VAL A 247 11.83 -9.52 9.31
N TYR A 248 13.13 -9.77 9.24
CA TYR A 248 13.84 -10.46 10.32
C TYR A 248 13.81 -9.67 11.63
N ALA A 249 14.09 -8.38 11.60
CA ALA A 249 14.07 -7.55 12.80
C ALA A 249 12.66 -7.49 13.43
N ALA A 250 11.63 -7.23 12.62
CA ALA A 250 10.27 -7.12 13.11
C ALA A 250 9.69 -8.46 13.59
N SER A 251 10.09 -9.58 12.99
CA SER A 251 9.66 -10.92 13.44
C SER A 251 10.20 -11.28 14.84
N GLU A 252 11.29 -10.65 15.27
CA GLU A 252 11.84 -10.75 16.63
C GLU A 252 11.21 -9.74 17.62
N GLY A 253 10.17 -9.01 17.19
CA GLY A 253 9.44 -8.06 18.02
C GLY A 253 10.08 -6.67 18.13
N LEU A 254 11.07 -6.34 17.31
CA LEU A 254 11.68 -5.02 17.27
C LEU A 254 10.79 -4.02 16.54
N SER A 255 10.81 -2.75 16.98
CA SER A 255 10.19 -1.64 16.26
C SER A 255 11.08 -1.27 15.05
N VAL A 256 10.52 -1.35 13.84
CA VAL A 256 11.28 -1.21 12.59
C VAL A 256 10.65 -0.17 11.68
N LEU A 257 11.48 0.79 11.23
CA LEU A 257 11.14 1.72 10.15
C LEU A 257 12.06 1.50 8.95
N ALA A 258 11.49 1.28 7.78
CA ALA A 258 12.23 1.23 6.51
C ALA A 258 11.90 2.47 5.67
N LEU A 259 12.93 3.19 5.24
CA LEU A 259 12.84 4.42 4.44
C LEU A 259 13.38 4.17 3.03
N ASP A 260 12.69 4.65 2.01
CA ASP A 260 13.16 4.60 0.63
C ASP A 260 12.92 5.93 -0.08
N GLU A 261 13.87 6.36 -0.92
CA GLU A 261 13.77 7.62 -1.67
C GLU A 261 12.74 7.57 -2.82
N ARG A 262 12.30 6.37 -3.23
CA ARG A 262 11.43 6.18 -4.40
C ARG A 262 10.19 5.35 -4.09
N SER A 263 10.41 4.06 -3.78
CA SER A 263 9.32 3.10 -3.57
C SER A 263 9.86 1.78 -3.00
N ALA A 264 8.98 0.98 -2.39
CA ALA A 264 9.35 -0.36 -1.97
C ALA A 264 9.71 -1.25 -3.18
N GLY A 265 10.68 -2.18 -2.98
CA GLY A 265 11.16 -3.12 -3.99
C GLY A 265 12.47 -2.73 -4.67
N GLY A 266 12.86 -1.44 -4.62
CA GLY A 266 14.13 -0.97 -5.17
C GLY A 266 14.29 -1.30 -6.66
N GLN A 267 15.54 -1.43 -7.13
CA GLN A 267 15.84 -1.76 -8.53
C GLN A 267 15.37 -3.17 -8.94
N ALA A 268 15.29 -4.10 -7.99
CA ALA A 268 14.82 -5.44 -8.28
C ALA A 268 13.38 -5.46 -8.77
N GLY A 269 12.53 -4.53 -8.29
CA GLY A 269 11.14 -4.40 -8.72
C GLY A 269 10.96 -4.15 -10.22
N ALA A 270 11.96 -3.60 -10.91
CA ALA A 270 11.93 -3.36 -12.35
C ALA A 270 12.43 -4.56 -13.19
N SER A 271 12.93 -5.63 -12.56
CA SER A 271 13.48 -6.79 -13.27
C SER A 271 12.34 -7.69 -13.76
N ALA A 272 12.36 -8.04 -15.05
CA ALA A 272 11.36 -8.95 -15.63
C ALA A 272 11.42 -10.33 -14.96
N ARG A 273 12.63 -10.81 -14.64
CA ARG A 273 12.84 -12.11 -14.01
C ARG A 273 14.10 -12.11 -13.14
N ILE A 274 13.98 -12.69 -11.95
CA ILE A 274 15.06 -12.89 -10.98
C ILE A 274 15.14 -14.39 -10.70
N GLU A 275 16.29 -15.01 -10.99
CA GLU A 275 16.48 -16.46 -10.87
C GLU A 275 17.40 -16.86 -9.72
N ASN A 276 18.14 -15.90 -9.15
CA ASN A 276 19.16 -16.13 -8.13
C ASN A 276 18.73 -15.65 -6.72
N TYR A 277 17.44 -15.42 -6.50
CA TYR A 277 16.94 -15.09 -5.16
C TYR A 277 16.53 -16.36 -4.41
N LEU A 278 17.07 -16.51 -3.19
CA LEU A 278 16.83 -17.70 -2.36
C LEU A 278 15.34 -17.93 -2.13
N GLY A 279 14.90 -19.20 -2.29
CA GLY A 279 13.50 -19.62 -2.10
C GLY A 279 12.66 -19.63 -3.38
N PHE A 280 13.21 -19.19 -4.53
CA PHE A 280 12.50 -19.16 -5.81
C PHE A 280 13.23 -19.96 -6.90
N PRO A 281 13.24 -21.30 -6.82
CA PRO A 281 14.01 -22.13 -7.74
C PRO A 281 13.55 -22.05 -9.21
N ALA A 282 12.31 -21.63 -9.45
CA ALA A 282 11.76 -21.40 -10.79
C ALA A 282 11.91 -19.93 -11.25
N GLY A 283 12.59 -19.10 -10.47
CA GLY A 283 12.61 -17.66 -10.68
C GLY A 283 11.31 -16.96 -10.28
N ILE A 284 11.36 -15.65 -10.23
CA ILE A 284 10.22 -14.78 -9.89
C ILE A 284 10.38 -13.44 -10.61
N SER A 285 9.28 -12.77 -10.98
CA SER A 285 9.36 -11.39 -11.44
C SER A 285 9.84 -10.46 -10.32
N GLY A 286 10.55 -9.40 -10.65
CA GLY A 286 10.98 -8.41 -9.66
C GLY A 286 9.82 -7.77 -8.94
N GLN A 287 8.72 -7.49 -9.66
CA GLN A 287 7.51 -6.93 -9.08
C GLN A 287 6.85 -7.87 -8.08
N ASP A 288 6.74 -9.17 -8.38
CA ASP A 288 6.18 -10.14 -7.45
C ASP A 288 7.05 -10.31 -6.22
N LEU A 289 8.38 -10.36 -6.39
CA LEU A 289 9.31 -10.43 -5.27
C LEU A 289 9.15 -9.22 -4.34
N ALA A 290 9.14 -8.01 -4.90
CA ALA A 290 8.97 -6.77 -4.15
C ALA A 290 7.63 -6.75 -3.40
N THR A 291 6.54 -7.12 -4.07
CA THR A 291 5.20 -7.17 -3.48
C THR A 291 5.12 -8.18 -2.33
N ARG A 292 5.69 -9.37 -2.50
CA ARG A 292 5.70 -10.41 -1.44
C ARG A 292 6.53 -9.96 -0.25
N ALA A 293 7.72 -9.40 -0.47
CA ALA A 293 8.59 -8.92 0.60
C ALA A 293 7.96 -7.75 1.37
N PHE A 294 7.34 -6.79 0.66
CA PHE A 294 6.61 -5.69 1.26
C PHE A 294 5.44 -6.18 2.12
N ASN A 295 4.59 -7.06 1.59
CA ASN A 295 3.46 -7.61 2.33
C ASN A 295 3.90 -8.40 3.56
N GLN A 296 5.02 -9.11 3.48
CA GLN A 296 5.60 -9.81 4.61
C GLN A 296 6.13 -8.85 5.68
N ALA A 297 6.78 -7.76 5.29
CA ALA A 297 7.23 -6.71 6.21
C ALA A 297 6.05 -6.08 6.95
N ILE A 298 4.99 -5.69 6.23
CA ILE A 298 3.77 -5.13 6.82
C ILE A 298 3.08 -6.11 7.77
N LYS A 299 3.04 -7.40 7.43
CA LYS A 299 2.50 -8.45 8.30
C LYS A 299 3.16 -8.45 9.67
N PHE A 300 4.47 -8.24 9.74
CA PHE A 300 5.22 -8.18 11.00
C PHE A 300 5.25 -6.79 11.64
N GLY A 301 4.55 -5.81 11.07
CA GLY A 301 4.41 -4.48 11.64
C GLY A 301 5.53 -3.51 11.30
N VAL A 302 6.31 -3.79 10.26
CA VAL A 302 7.30 -2.81 9.76
C VAL A 302 6.57 -1.58 9.25
N GLU A 303 7.02 -0.41 9.68
CA GLU A 303 6.64 0.85 9.07
C GLU A 303 7.52 1.07 7.82
N VAL A 304 6.90 1.18 6.65
CA VAL A 304 7.61 1.42 5.39
C VAL A 304 7.18 2.77 4.82
N ALA A 305 8.09 3.73 4.82
CA ALA A 305 7.82 5.09 4.37
C ALA A 305 8.60 5.43 3.10
N PHE A 306 7.89 5.93 2.09
CA PHE A 306 8.43 6.42 0.82
C PHE A 306 7.45 7.44 0.19
N PRO A 307 7.86 8.33 -0.70
CA PRO A 307 9.25 8.63 -1.07
C PRO A 307 9.88 9.56 -0.03
N ILE A 308 10.84 9.06 0.72
CA ILE A 308 11.51 9.83 1.77
C ILE A 308 13.02 9.60 1.67
N PRO A 309 13.78 10.57 1.12
CA PRO A 309 15.23 10.49 1.07
C PRO A 309 15.82 10.67 2.47
N VAL A 310 16.86 9.91 2.77
CA VAL A 310 17.72 10.10 3.94
C VAL A 310 18.98 10.83 3.48
N ASN A 311 19.17 12.06 3.98
CA ASN A 311 20.26 12.92 3.54
C ASN A 311 21.54 12.72 4.34
N GLU A 312 21.41 12.40 5.64
CA GLU A 312 22.57 12.27 6.53
C GLU A 312 22.27 11.30 7.69
N LEU A 313 23.32 10.65 8.17
CA LEU A 313 23.30 9.85 9.40
C LEU A 313 24.20 10.53 10.43
N ARG A 314 23.65 10.86 11.58
CA ARG A 314 24.35 11.49 12.71
C ARG A 314 24.34 10.61 13.94
N VAL A 315 25.41 10.66 14.71
CA VAL A 315 25.46 10.15 16.07
C VAL A 315 25.10 11.29 17.00
N VAL A 316 24.01 11.16 17.76
CA VAL A 316 23.54 12.20 18.69
C VAL A 316 23.49 11.64 20.10
N GLN A 317 23.60 12.51 21.13
CA GLN A 317 23.39 12.10 22.51
C GLN A 317 21.93 11.75 22.73
N SER A 318 21.67 10.63 23.39
CA SER A 318 20.32 10.23 23.76
C SER A 318 19.73 11.21 24.77
N SER A 319 18.53 11.70 24.47
CA SER A 319 17.74 12.48 25.44
C SER A 319 17.16 11.63 26.58
N TRP A 320 17.27 10.31 26.50
CA TRP A 320 16.66 9.32 27.40
C TRP A 320 17.67 8.54 28.26
N GLY A 321 18.94 9.01 28.38
CA GLY A 321 19.97 8.36 29.22
C GLY A 321 21.40 8.59 28.75
N THR A 322 22.35 7.90 29.38
CA THR A 322 23.77 7.96 29.04
C THR A 322 24.04 7.03 27.85
N GLY A 323 23.94 7.53 26.62
CA GLY A 323 24.26 6.74 25.42
C GLY A 323 24.08 7.55 24.15
N SER A 324 24.65 7.05 23.06
CA SER A 324 24.46 7.63 21.74
C SER A 324 23.28 6.96 21.03
N ILE A 325 22.56 7.73 20.24
CA ILE A 325 21.50 7.27 19.35
C ILE A 325 21.84 7.70 17.92
N LEU A 326 21.35 6.97 16.95
CA LEU A 326 21.56 7.26 15.53
C LEU A 326 20.37 8.07 15.01
N ARG A 327 20.64 9.25 14.46
CA ARG A 327 19.63 10.11 13.85
C ARG A 327 19.78 10.12 12.34
N LEU A 328 18.72 9.73 11.65
CA LEU A 328 18.57 9.90 10.21
C LEU A 328 17.98 11.29 9.96
N VAL A 329 18.69 12.12 9.20
CA VAL A 329 18.23 13.45 8.80
C VAL A 329 17.53 13.32 7.47
N LEU A 330 16.25 13.73 7.43
CA LEU A 330 15.37 13.74 6.28
C LEU A 330 15.26 15.15 5.72
N ASP A 331 14.42 15.35 4.71
CA ASP A 331 14.15 16.69 4.18
C ASP A 331 13.49 17.62 5.22
N GLY A 332 13.86 18.91 5.18
CA GLY A 332 13.29 19.95 6.04
C GLY A 332 13.65 19.81 7.53
N GLU A 333 14.82 19.28 7.83
CA GLU A 333 15.32 19.07 9.22
C GLU A 333 14.52 18.03 10.04
N ARG A 334 13.57 17.33 9.43
CA ARG A 334 12.91 16.19 10.07
C ARG A 334 13.95 15.11 10.37
N GLY A 335 13.82 14.48 11.52
CA GLY A 335 14.74 13.44 11.96
C GLY A 335 14.00 12.21 12.47
N VAL A 336 14.61 11.07 12.25
CA VAL A 336 14.21 9.79 12.84
C VAL A 336 15.35 9.28 13.68
N ASP A 337 15.04 8.92 14.91
CA ASP A 337 16.00 8.36 15.85
C ASP A 337 15.89 6.83 15.88
N ALA A 338 17.05 6.15 15.91
CA ALA A 338 17.10 4.70 16.01
C ALA A 338 18.28 4.22 16.86
N ARG A 339 18.13 3.05 17.45
CA ARG A 339 19.20 2.38 18.18
C ARG A 339 20.20 1.73 17.23
N THR A 340 19.72 1.22 16.12
CA THR A 340 20.51 0.56 15.08
C THR A 340 20.07 1.05 13.71
N VAL A 341 21.02 1.20 12.79
CA VAL A 341 20.75 1.55 11.40
C VAL A 341 21.33 0.49 10.47
N VAL A 342 20.49 0.04 9.54
CA VAL A 342 20.89 -0.83 8.43
C VAL A 342 20.91 -0.01 7.14
N ILE A 343 22.07 0.08 6.48
CA ILE A 343 22.23 0.78 5.22
C ILE A 343 22.08 -0.23 4.08
N ALA A 344 20.98 -0.17 3.35
CA ALA A 344 20.62 -1.07 2.24
C ALA A 344 20.26 -0.28 0.97
N CYS A 345 20.96 0.82 0.70
CA CYS A 345 20.70 1.79 -0.37
C CYS A 345 20.85 1.23 -1.80
N GLY A 346 21.36 -0.02 -1.95
CA GLY A 346 21.59 -0.62 -3.26
C GLY A 346 22.77 0.03 -4.00
N ALA A 347 22.69 0.03 -5.34
CA ALA A 347 23.72 0.58 -6.20
C ALA A 347 23.16 1.69 -7.08
N ARG A 348 23.93 2.73 -7.29
CA ARG A 348 23.66 3.78 -8.27
C ARG A 348 24.65 3.65 -9.42
N TYR A 349 24.16 3.37 -10.61
CA TYR A 349 24.99 3.25 -11.79
C TYR A 349 25.48 4.62 -12.24
N ARG A 350 26.78 4.71 -12.58
CA ARG A 350 27.34 5.91 -13.19
C ARG A 350 27.01 5.89 -14.68
N ARG A 351 26.53 7.02 -15.20
CA ARG A 351 26.36 7.19 -16.64
C ARG A 351 27.71 7.50 -17.29
N PRO A 352 28.07 6.86 -18.41
CA PRO A 352 29.24 7.24 -19.17
C PRO A 352 29.03 8.65 -19.75
N GLN A 353 30.09 9.44 -19.83
CA GLN A 353 30.05 10.77 -20.44
C GLN A 353 30.19 10.64 -21.97
N LEU A 354 29.11 10.27 -22.65
CA LEU A 354 29.03 10.20 -24.11
C LEU A 354 28.14 11.33 -24.62
N ALA A 355 28.59 12.04 -25.68
CA ALA A 355 27.96 13.25 -26.16
C ALA A 355 26.50 13.01 -26.69
N ASN A 356 26.20 11.80 -27.15
CA ASN A 356 24.92 11.42 -27.74
C ASN A 356 24.17 10.34 -26.94
N LEU A 357 24.52 10.12 -25.67
CA LEU A 357 23.89 9.08 -24.85
C LEU A 357 22.39 9.24 -24.74
N ALA A 358 21.89 10.48 -24.64
CA ALA A 358 20.46 10.80 -24.56
C ALA A 358 19.62 10.32 -25.77
N GLU A 359 20.25 10.13 -26.93
CA GLU A 359 19.57 9.63 -28.14
C GLU A 359 19.25 8.13 -28.06
N PHE A 360 19.89 7.41 -27.14
CA PHE A 360 19.78 5.95 -26.96
C PHE A 360 19.14 5.57 -25.61
N GLU A 361 18.76 6.53 -24.79
CA GLU A 361 18.03 6.30 -23.56
C GLU A 361 16.52 6.30 -23.87
N GLY A 362 15.90 5.10 -23.85
CA GLY A 362 14.46 4.90 -24.01
C GLY A 362 13.69 5.08 -22.73
#